data_70f12f05de3dac725bbc96aea9765058
#
_entry.id   70f12f05de3dac725bbc96aea9765058
#
_cell.length_a   1.000
_cell.length_b   1.000
_cell.length_c   1.000
_cell.angle_alpha   90.00
_cell.angle_beta   90.00
_cell.angle_gamma   90.00
#
_symmetry.space_group_name_H-M   'P 1'
#
loop_
_entity.id
_entity.type
_entity.pdbx_description
1 polymer ?
#
loop_
_entity_poly.entity_id
_entity_poly.type
_entity_poly.pdbx_seq_one_letter_code
_entity_poly.pdbx_strand_id
1 'polypeptide(L)'
;TPQVYLAELDAAVEADREAHGKKPLPPRREADPEPATRKISETDPDSGYMVREGKPKGFFYLDHRTVDGRHAIITDVHITPASVHDSVPYLERLDRQRQRFGFEVAAVGLDAGYFTAAICQGLEKRQLYGVIGYCRPNKPRGMMPKRLFVYDADQDAYCCPEGQMLRYATTNREGYRHYHSDPAWCRTCPRLSTCTRNQHYRKTVTRHVWEDAKERVDRRRLAPVGKRLYARRKETVERSFADAKQLHGYRYARMRGIAGMREQALLCATAQNLKKMALAA
;
A
#
# COMPACT_ATOMS: atom_id res chain seq x y z
N THR A 1 -14.07 -2.13 3.50
CA THR A 1 -14.04 -3.51 2.98
C THR A 1 -13.45 -3.52 1.58
N PRO A 2 -12.88 -4.64 1.08
CA PRO A 2 -12.40 -4.77 -0.30
C PRO A 2 -13.47 -4.41 -1.35
N GLN A 3 -14.72 -4.70 -1.08
CA GLN A 3 -15.86 -4.39 -1.95
C GLN A 3 -16.09 -2.88 -2.08
N VAL A 4 -16.04 -2.12 -0.98
CA VAL A 4 -16.15 -0.65 -1.01
C VAL A 4 -15.01 -0.04 -1.83
N TYR A 5 -13.79 -0.53 -1.65
CA TYR A 5 -12.64 -0.10 -2.42
C TYR A 5 -12.83 -0.37 -3.92
N LEU A 6 -13.32 -1.56 -4.30
CA LEU A 6 -13.53 -1.90 -5.70
C LEU A 6 -14.61 -1.01 -6.32
N ALA A 7 -15.72 -0.75 -5.61
CA ALA A 7 -16.78 0.14 -6.08
C ALA A 7 -16.26 1.59 -6.29
N GLU A 8 -15.47 2.11 -5.36
CA GLU A 8 -14.84 3.43 -5.49
C GLU A 8 -13.85 3.49 -6.65
N LEU A 9 -13.08 2.43 -6.86
CA LEU A 9 -12.14 2.35 -7.97
C LEU A 9 -12.87 2.28 -9.31
N ASP A 10 -13.90 1.44 -9.42
CA ASP A 10 -14.69 1.30 -10.64
C ASP A 10 -15.35 2.65 -11.01
N ALA A 11 -15.93 3.36 -10.04
CA ALA A 11 -16.50 4.69 -10.26
C ALA A 11 -15.44 5.71 -10.72
N ALA A 12 -14.25 5.68 -10.12
CA ALA A 12 -13.14 6.57 -10.52
C ALA A 12 -12.62 6.25 -11.94
N VAL A 13 -12.57 4.96 -12.29
CA VAL A 13 -12.16 4.51 -13.63
C VAL A 13 -13.19 4.93 -14.68
N GLU A 14 -14.47 4.77 -14.40
CA GLU A 14 -15.55 5.17 -15.32
C GLU A 14 -15.54 6.68 -15.56
N ALA A 15 -15.48 7.49 -14.49
CA ALA A 15 -15.38 8.94 -14.61
C ALA A 15 -14.14 9.39 -15.39
N ASP A 16 -12.99 8.73 -15.18
CA ASP A 16 -11.77 9.02 -15.91
C ASP A 16 -11.89 8.67 -17.41
N ARG A 17 -12.49 7.53 -17.73
CA ARG A 17 -12.70 7.10 -19.11
C ARG A 17 -13.69 8.02 -19.84
N GLU A 18 -14.77 8.42 -19.18
CA GLU A 18 -15.73 9.39 -19.71
C GLU A 18 -15.06 10.73 -20.01
N ALA A 19 -14.28 11.27 -19.08
CA ALA A 19 -13.51 12.51 -19.27
C ALA A 19 -12.56 12.44 -20.47
N HIS A 20 -12.10 11.26 -20.85
CA HIS A 20 -11.24 11.03 -22.02
C HIS A 20 -12.00 10.52 -23.26
N GLY A 21 -13.33 10.58 -23.29
CA GLY A 21 -14.15 10.12 -24.41
C GLY A 21 -14.04 8.63 -24.72
N LYS A 22 -13.73 7.79 -23.70
CA LYS A 22 -13.63 6.34 -23.85
C LYS A 22 -14.93 5.66 -23.43
N LYS A 23 -15.28 4.59 -24.14
CA LYS A 23 -16.44 3.77 -23.78
C LYS A 23 -16.27 3.17 -22.38
N PRO A 24 -17.37 3.01 -21.61
CA PRO A 24 -17.36 2.28 -20.33
C PRO A 24 -16.73 0.89 -20.50
N LEU A 25 -16.13 0.40 -19.42
CA LEU A 25 -15.65 -0.99 -19.40
C LEU A 25 -16.87 -1.91 -19.24
N PRO A 26 -16.86 -3.12 -19.88
CA PRO A 26 -17.92 -4.09 -19.65
C PRO A 26 -17.97 -4.45 -18.16
N PRO A 27 -19.10 -4.88 -17.60
CA PRO A 27 -19.19 -5.30 -16.18
C PRO A 27 -18.07 -6.28 -15.82
N ARG A 28 -17.61 -6.23 -14.55
CA ARG A 28 -16.70 -7.28 -14.07
C ARG A 28 -17.41 -8.61 -14.23
N ARG A 29 -16.87 -9.51 -15.03
CA ARG A 29 -17.31 -10.90 -14.96
C ARG A 29 -16.98 -11.37 -13.55
N GLU A 30 -17.95 -11.96 -12.85
CA GLU A 30 -17.62 -12.80 -11.72
C GLU A 30 -16.61 -13.81 -12.25
N ALA A 31 -15.35 -13.67 -11.86
CA ALA A 31 -14.35 -14.65 -12.20
C ALA A 31 -14.87 -15.94 -11.57
N ASP A 32 -15.14 -16.95 -12.39
CA ASP A 32 -15.18 -18.32 -11.87
C ASP A 32 -13.94 -18.43 -10.98
N PRO A 33 -14.10 -18.80 -9.72
CA PRO A 33 -12.95 -18.94 -8.85
C PRO A 33 -12.09 -20.05 -9.45
N GLU A 34 -11.14 -19.68 -10.32
CA GLU A 34 -10.06 -20.61 -10.57
C GLU A 34 -9.54 -21.01 -9.20
N PRO A 35 -9.49 -22.30 -8.88
CA PRO A 35 -8.93 -22.74 -7.62
C PRO A 35 -7.48 -22.31 -7.62
N ALA A 36 -7.23 -21.11 -7.14
CA ALA A 36 -5.87 -20.67 -6.87
C ALA A 36 -5.27 -21.75 -5.99
N THR A 37 -4.28 -22.48 -6.47
CA THR A 37 -3.54 -23.49 -5.72
C THR A 37 -2.92 -22.80 -4.52
N ARG A 38 -3.70 -22.68 -3.46
CA ARG A 38 -3.31 -22.04 -2.21
C ARG A 38 -2.64 -23.09 -1.33
N LYS A 39 -1.40 -22.80 -0.94
CA LYS A 39 -0.76 -23.61 0.11
C LYS A 39 -1.53 -23.40 1.42
N ILE A 40 -2.02 -24.48 1.99
CA ILE A 40 -2.73 -24.51 3.26
C ILE A 40 -1.87 -25.30 4.26
N SER A 41 -1.76 -24.80 5.48
CA SER A 41 -1.10 -25.54 6.55
C SER A 41 -2.02 -26.66 7.05
N GLU A 42 -1.51 -27.87 7.13
CA GLU A 42 -2.25 -29.01 7.68
C GLU A 42 -2.51 -28.86 9.19
N THR A 43 -1.57 -28.24 9.90
CA THR A 43 -1.65 -28.09 11.36
C THR A 43 -2.35 -26.83 11.81
N ASP A 44 -2.41 -25.79 10.96
CA ASP A 44 -3.07 -24.51 11.23
C ASP A 44 -3.62 -23.89 9.94
N PRO A 45 -4.80 -24.31 9.48
CA PRO A 45 -5.40 -23.87 8.21
C PRO A 45 -5.69 -22.37 8.13
N ASP A 46 -5.85 -21.70 9.26
CA ASP A 46 -6.08 -20.25 9.35
C ASP A 46 -4.83 -19.42 9.05
N SER A 47 -3.65 -20.04 9.12
CA SER A 47 -2.38 -19.35 8.84
C SER A 47 -2.19 -19.10 7.34
N GLY A 48 -1.45 -18.04 6.99
CA GLY A 48 -1.17 -17.70 5.59
C GLY A 48 0.26 -18.02 5.18
N TYR A 49 0.44 -18.64 4.00
CA TYR A 49 1.77 -18.85 3.44
C TYR A 49 2.37 -17.54 2.93
N MET A 50 3.57 -17.21 3.39
CA MET A 50 4.27 -15.98 3.03
C MET A 50 5.68 -16.25 2.55
N VAL A 51 6.06 -15.52 1.48
CA VAL A 51 7.43 -15.46 0.96
C VAL A 51 7.85 -14.00 0.95
N ARG A 52 8.87 -13.64 1.74
CA ARG A 52 9.50 -12.31 1.72
C ARG A 52 10.99 -12.47 1.56
N GLU A 53 11.60 -11.58 0.77
CA GLU A 53 13.05 -11.57 0.58
C GLU A 53 13.76 -11.38 1.93
N GLY A 54 14.80 -12.17 2.17
CA GLY A 54 15.59 -12.13 3.42
C GLY A 54 14.87 -12.66 4.67
N LYS A 55 13.69 -13.29 4.54
CA LYS A 55 12.96 -13.92 5.66
C LYS A 55 12.65 -15.39 5.38
N PRO A 56 12.48 -16.23 6.42
CA PRO A 56 12.04 -17.61 6.23
C PRO A 56 10.71 -17.67 5.48
N LYS A 57 10.60 -18.61 4.55
CA LYS A 57 9.33 -18.96 3.90
C LYS A 57 8.54 -19.85 4.83
N GLY A 58 7.22 -19.65 4.93
CA GLY A 58 6.38 -20.49 5.79
C GLY A 58 5.00 -19.93 6.01
N PHE A 59 4.32 -20.51 6.99
CA PHE A 59 2.97 -20.11 7.41
C PHE A 59 3.08 -19.17 8.61
N PHE A 60 2.41 -18.03 8.51
CA PHE A 60 2.48 -16.97 9.51
C PHE A 60 1.14 -16.27 9.66
N TYR A 61 1.02 -15.51 10.76
CA TYR A 61 0.03 -14.47 10.96
C TYR A 61 0.69 -13.10 10.92
N LEU A 62 -0.07 -12.08 10.53
CA LEU A 62 0.33 -10.68 10.59
C LEU A 62 -0.42 -9.99 11.73
N ASP A 63 0.30 -9.23 12.54
CA ASP A 63 -0.24 -8.34 13.56
C ASP A 63 -0.25 -6.91 13.02
N HIS A 64 -1.46 -6.41 12.71
CA HIS A 64 -1.70 -5.03 12.28
C HIS A 64 -1.96 -4.17 13.50
N ARG A 65 -0.87 -3.67 14.09
CA ARG A 65 -0.90 -2.94 15.35
C ARG A 65 -0.90 -1.44 15.12
N THR A 66 -1.78 -0.73 15.85
CA THR A 66 -1.76 0.74 15.93
C THR A 66 -1.27 1.16 17.31
N VAL A 67 -0.37 2.15 17.31
CA VAL A 67 0.22 2.68 18.53
C VAL A 67 0.06 4.20 18.51
N ASP A 68 -0.44 4.76 19.62
CA ASP A 68 -0.53 6.20 19.81
C ASP A 68 0.85 6.87 19.77
N GLY A 69 0.92 7.99 19.07
CA GLY A 69 2.15 8.75 18.88
C GLY A 69 2.62 9.51 20.12
N ARG A 70 1.76 9.79 21.09
CA ARG A 70 2.08 10.60 22.26
C ARG A 70 2.56 9.76 23.45
N HIS A 71 1.84 8.72 23.80
CA HIS A 71 2.09 7.89 24.97
C HIS A 71 2.57 6.50 24.64
N ALA A 72 2.71 6.19 23.34
CA ALA A 72 3.07 4.87 22.83
C ALA A 72 2.13 3.73 23.29
N ILE A 73 0.88 4.05 23.64
CA ILE A 73 -0.17 3.09 23.99
C ILE A 73 -0.64 2.37 22.73
N ILE A 74 -0.79 1.06 22.81
CA ILE A 74 -1.35 0.24 21.73
C ILE A 74 -2.86 0.43 21.75
N THR A 75 -3.40 1.02 20.71
CA THR A 75 -4.83 1.35 20.58
C THR A 75 -5.61 0.33 19.79
N ASP A 76 -4.94 -0.44 18.94
CA ASP A 76 -5.56 -1.51 18.17
C ASP A 76 -4.59 -2.65 17.88
N VAL A 77 -5.15 -3.86 17.86
CA VAL A 77 -4.48 -5.09 17.43
C VAL A 77 -5.44 -5.86 16.52
N HIS A 78 -4.99 -6.20 15.32
CA HIS A 78 -5.78 -6.97 14.38
C HIS A 78 -4.90 -8.05 13.73
N ILE A 79 -5.35 -9.30 13.81
CA ILE A 79 -4.61 -10.44 13.27
C ILE A 79 -5.24 -10.89 11.97
N THR A 80 -4.39 -11.13 10.97
CA THR A 80 -4.79 -11.74 9.69
C THR A 80 -3.85 -12.88 9.31
N PRO A 81 -4.30 -13.81 8.45
CA PRO A 81 -3.37 -14.70 7.77
C PRO A 81 -2.31 -13.90 7.01
N ALA A 82 -1.08 -14.40 6.94
CA ALA A 82 0.02 -13.70 6.27
C ALA A 82 -0.13 -13.57 4.74
N SER A 83 -1.13 -14.21 4.16
CA SER A 83 -1.54 -14.03 2.76
C SER A 83 -2.33 -12.75 2.52
N VAL A 84 -2.83 -12.08 3.58
CA VAL A 84 -3.54 -10.79 3.49
C VAL A 84 -2.51 -9.66 3.49
N HIS A 85 -2.57 -8.79 2.48
CA HIS A 85 -1.66 -7.65 2.40
C HIS A 85 -1.97 -6.61 3.49
N ASP A 86 -0.92 -6.01 4.07
CA ASP A 86 -1.02 -5.06 5.20
C ASP A 86 -1.99 -3.89 4.95
N SER A 87 -2.10 -3.43 3.71
CA SER A 87 -2.97 -2.31 3.34
C SER A 87 -4.47 -2.64 3.36
N VAL A 88 -4.85 -3.93 3.31
CA VAL A 88 -6.27 -4.33 3.20
C VAL A 88 -7.09 -3.94 4.43
N PRO A 89 -6.72 -4.27 5.68
CA PRO A 89 -7.51 -3.95 6.84
C PRO A 89 -7.34 -2.51 7.34
N TYR A 90 -6.35 -1.77 6.84
CA TYR A 90 -5.86 -0.56 7.52
C TYR A 90 -6.90 0.55 7.69
N LEU A 91 -7.54 1.00 6.60
CA LEU A 91 -8.48 2.14 6.66
C LEU A 91 -9.71 1.84 7.51
N GLU A 92 -10.23 0.63 7.42
CA GLU A 92 -11.37 0.18 8.26
C GLU A 92 -10.97 0.17 9.75
N ARG A 93 -9.78 -0.34 10.06
CA ARG A 93 -9.26 -0.36 11.45
C ARG A 93 -9.03 1.04 11.98
N LEU A 94 -8.55 1.95 11.16
CA LEU A 94 -8.37 3.36 11.52
C LEU A 94 -9.71 4.04 11.84
N ASP A 95 -10.71 3.87 10.97
CA ASP A 95 -12.05 4.44 11.17
C ASP A 95 -12.72 3.88 12.44
N ARG A 96 -12.60 2.57 12.66
CA ARG A 96 -13.10 1.92 13.87
C ARG A 96 -12.50 2.50 15.15
N GLN A 97 -11.20 2.80 15.17
CA GLN A 97 -10.54 3.40 16.33
C GLN A 97 -11.02 4.83 16.57
N ARG A 98 -11.13 5.64 15.50
CA ARG A 98 -11.66 7.00 15.58
C ARG A 98 -13.08 7.00 16.15
N GLN A 99 -13.93 6.11 15.69
CA GLN A 99 -15.31 5.98 16.17
C GLN A 99 -15.37 5.47 17.61
N ARG A 100 -14.57 4.44 17.94
CA ARG A 100 -14.59 3.80 19.27
C ARG A 100 -14.09 4.69 20.40
N PHE A 101 -13.03 5.46 20.13
CA PHE A 101 -12.31 6.23 21.15
C PHE A 101 -12.52 7.74 21.03
N GLY A 102 -13.19 8.21 19.99
CA GLY A 102 -13.33 9.65 19.72
C GLY A 102 -12.01 10.33 19.38
N PHE A 103 -11.03 9.61 18.84
CA PHE A 103 -9.71 10.18 18.53
C PHE A 103 -9.77 11.20 17.39
N GLU A 104 -9.25 12.38 17.63
CA GLU A 104 -8.93 13.37 16.61
C GLU A 104 -7.54 13.06 16.01
N VAL A 105 -7.53 12.17 15.03
CA VAL A 105 -6.29 11.77 14.35
C VAL A 105 -5.91 12.85 13.35
N ALA A 106 -4.80 13.56 13.59
CA ALA A 106 -4.27 14.54 12.65
C ALA A 106 -3.30 13.93 11.62
N ALA A 107 -2.51 12.96 12.04
CA ALA A 107 -1.48 12.36 11.20
C ALA A 107 -1.28 10.86 11.47
N VAL A 108 -0.79 10.15 10.45
CA VAL A 108 -0.43 8.74 10.56
C VAL A 108 0.94 8.47 9.93
N GLY A 109 1.74 7.64 10.60
CA GLY A 109 3.04 7.18 10.11
C GLY A 109 3.00 5.68 9.77
N LEU A 110 3.19 5.31 8.51
CA LEU A 110 3.02 3.93 8.02
C LEU A 110 4.29 3.38 7.39
N ASP A 111 4.40 2.06 7.37
CA ASP A 111 5.48 1.36 6.68
C ASP A 111 5.33 1.45 5.15
N ALA A 112 6.43 1.16 4.43
CA ALA A 112 6.48 1.20 2.98
C ALA A 112 5.45 0.26 2.30
N GLY A 113 5.08 -0.85 2.94
CA GLY A 113 4.05 -1.77 2.47
C GLY A 113 2.66 -1.12 2.32
N TYR A 114 2.41 -0.03 3.03
CA TYR A 114 1.14 0.73 2.92
C TYR A 114 1.13 1.77 1.79
N PHE A 115 2.23 1.95 1.05
CA PHE A 115 2.30 2.96 -0.02
C PHE A 115 1.57 2.50 -1.29
N THR A 116 0.26 2.39 -1.20
CA THR A 116 -0.66 2.06 -2.29
C THR A 116 -1.53 3.26 -2.65
N ALA A 117 -2.02 3.33 -3.89
CA ALA A 117 -2.91 4.40 -4.33
C ALA A 117 -4.20 4.45 -3.48
N ALA A 118 -4.73 3.28 -3.10
CA ALA A 118 -5.90 3.15 -2.23
C ALA A 118 -5.71 3.78 -0.85
N ILE A 119 -4.58 3.47 -0.19
CA ILE A 119 -4.27 4.04 1.14
C ILE A 119 -4.05 5.55 1.04
N CYS A 120 -3.29 6.02 0.04
CA CYS A 120 -3.04 7.43 -0.14
C CYS A 120 -4.34 8.21 -0.38
N GLN A 121 -5.21 7.74 -1.26
CA GLN A 121 -6.53 8.31 -1.53
C GLN A 121 -7.44 8.25 -0.30
N GLY A 122 -7.45 7.12 0.40
CA GLY A 122 -8.24 6.93 1.62
C GLY A 122 -7.83 7.89 2.75
N LEU A 123 -6.55 8.20 2.89
CA LEU A 123 -6.04 9.19 3.84
C LEU A 123 -6.44 10.63 3.44
N GLU A 124 -6.34 10.97 2.14
CA GLU A 124 -6.77 12.28 1.62
C GLU A 124 -8.27 12.51 1.85
N LYS A 125 -9.12 11.52 1.55
CA LYS A 125 -10.57 11.59 1.81
C LYS A 125 -10.89 11.85 3.29
N ARG A 126 -10.04 11.36 4.20
CA ARG A 126 -10.18 11.55 5.66
C ARG A 126 -9.51 12.81 6.17
N GLN A 127 -8.90 13.61 5.28
CA GLN A 127 -8.13 14.80 5.61
C GLN A 127 -6.97 14.54 6.59
N LEU A 128 -6.35 13.36 6.50
CA LEU A 128 -5.26 12.94 7.36
C LEU A 128 -3.90 13.23 6.74
N TYR A 129 -2.97 13.71 7.57
CA TYR A 129 -1.58 13.88 7.13
C TYR A 129 -0.87 12.53 7.13
N GLY A 130 -0.90 11.84 5.98
CA GLY A 130 -0.23 10.55 5.80
C GLY A 130 1.26 10.72 5.55
N VAL A 131 2.08 9.96 6.30
CA VAL A 131 3.51 9.80 6.05
C VAL A 131 3.80 8.31 5.92
N ILE A 132 4.18 7.89 4.70
CA ILE A 132 4.38 6.47 4.40
C ILE A 132 5.82 6.26 3.93
N GLY A 133 6.43 5.16 4.35
CA GLY A 133 7.78 4.78 3.95
C GLY A 133 7.93 4.65 2.43
N TYR A 134 9.12 4.89 1.92
CA TYR A 134 9.39 4.76 0.50
C TYR A 134 9.55 3.30 0.10
N CYS A 135 8.80 2.89 -0.90
CA CYS A 135 8.99 1.62 -1.60
C CYS A 135 9.63 1.91 -2.97
N ARG A 136 10.82 1.39 -3.19
CA ARG A 136 11.50 1.56 -4.48
C ARG A 136 10.74 0.79 -5.56
N PRO A 137 10.28 1.46 -6.63
CA PRO A 137 9.61 0.76 -7.71
C PRO A 137 10.52 -0.28 -8.36
N ASN A 138 9.99 -1.48 -8.58
CA ASN A 138 10.70 -2.48 -9.38
C ASN A 138 10.85 -2.00 -10.82
N LYS A 139 12.06 -2.11 -11.34
CA LYS A 139 12.32 -1.86 -12.75
C LYS A 139 13.09 -3.05 -13.35
N PRO A 140 12.82 -3.43 -14.59
CA PRO A 140 13.65 -4.41 -15.29
C PRO A 140 15.11 -3.92 -15.35
N ARG A 141 16.05 -4.85 -15.16
CA ARG A 141 17.48 -4.52 -15.20
C ARG A 141 17.85 -3.88 -16.54
N GLY A 142 18.60 -2.79 -16.52
CA GLY A 142 19.02 -2.05 -17.72
C GLY A 142 17.97 -1.12 -18.33
N MET A 143 16.72 -1.07 -17.80
CA MET A 143 15.68 -0.21 -18.34
C MET A 143 15.62 1.15 -17.63
N MET A 144 15.21 2.18 -18.36
CA MET A 144 14.99 3.52 -17.82
C MET A 144 13.88 3.53 -16.76
N PRO A 145 14.08 4.18 -15.60
CA PRO A 145 13.07 4.30 -14.57
C PRO A 145 11.97 5.29 -14.97
N LYS A 146 10.73 5.08 -14.48
CA LYS A 146 9.56 5.94 -14.73
C LYS A 146 9.83 7.43 -14.44
N ARG A 147 10.64 7.74 -13.43
CA ARG A 147 10.93 9.12 -13.01
C ARG A 147 11.62 9.99 -14.08
N LEU A 148 12.17 9.38 -15.14
CA LEU A 148 12.74 10.10 -16.28
C LEU A 148 11.69 10.59 -17.27
N PHE A 149 10.46 10.12 -17.14
CA PHE A 149 9.31 10.56 -17.92
C PHE A 149 8.56 11.58 -17.07
N VAL A 150 8.53 12.84 -17.51
CA VAL A 150 7.92 13.95 -16.78
C VAL A 150 6.45 14.05 -17.17
N TYR A 151 5.56 14.05 -16.19
CA TYR A 151 4.13 14.23 -16.42
C TYR A 151 3.79 15.70 -16.57
N ASP A 152 3.13 16.04 -17.66
CA ASP A 152 2.55 17.34 -17.93
C ASP A 152 1.05 17.27 -17.66
N ALA A 153 0.60 17.96 -16.60
CA ALA A 153 -0.80 17.94 -16.17
C ALA A 153 -1.71 18.74 -17.10
N ASP A 154 -1.18 19.78 -17.77
CA ASP A 154 -1.96 20.64 -18.66
C ASP A 154 -2.30 19.93 -19.99
N GLN A 155 -1.39 19.07 -20.44
CA GLN A 155 -1.58 18.28 -21.66
C GLN A 155 -2.07 16.85 -21.39
N ASP A 156 -2.17 16.45 -20.11
CA ASP A 156 -2.39 15.05 -19.68
C ASP A 156 -1.53 14.06 -20.48
N ALA A 157 -0.22 14.28 -20.45
CA ALA A 157 0.73 13.51 -21.22
C ALA A 157 2.06 13.35 -20.46
N TYR A 158 2.87 12.38 -20.86
CA TYR A 158 4.24 12.25 -20.37
C TYR A 158 5.24 12.71 -21.42
N CYS A 159 6.19 13.54 -21.05
CA CYS A 159 7.36 13.87 -21.88
C CYS A 159 8.49 12.87 -21.61
N CYS A 160 9.04 12.23 -22.63
CA CYS A 160 10.18 11.33 -22.51
C CYS A 160 11.52 12.11 -22.49
N PRO A 161 12.65 11.48 -22.09
CA PRO A 161 13.96 12.14 -22.07
C PRO A 161 14.44 12.68 -23.43
N GLU A 162 13.86 12.23 -24.55
CA GLU A 162 14.15 12.72 -25.90
C GLU A 162 13.09 13.75 -26.38
N GLY A 163 12.30 14.32 -25.46
CA GLY A 163 11.33 15.37 -25.76
C GLY A 163 10.05 14.92 -26.45
N GLN A 164 9.83 13.61 -26.63
CA GLN A 164 8.61 13.10 -27.27
C GLN A 164 7.50 12.89 -26.28
N MET A 165 6.26 13.22 -26.67
CA MET A 165 5.09 13.09 -25.84
C MET A 165 4.48 11.69 -25.92
N LEU A 166 4.20 11.11 -24.77
CA LEU A 166 3.38 9.91 -24.60
C LEU A 166 1.97 10.37 -24.26
N ARG A 167 1.03 10.11 -25.14
CA ARG A 167 -0.37 10.55 -25.00
C ARG A 167 -1.23 9.50 -24.33
N TYR A 168 -2.30 9.93 -23.66
CA TYR A 168 -3.29 9.05 -23.08
C TYR A 168 -3.87 8.11 -24.15
N ALA A 169 -3.96 6.83 -23.80
CA ALA A 169 -4.52 5.81 -24.66
C ALA A 169 -5.78 5.17 -24.07
N THR A 170 -5.72 4.77 -22.80
CA THR A 170 -6.85 4.13 -22.11
C THR A 170 -6.60 4.07 -20.60
N THR A 171 -7.66 3.83 -19.83
CA THR A 171 -7.59 3.49 -18.42
C THR A 171 -8.11 2.06 -18.24
N ASN A 172 -7.33 1.24 -17.55
CA ASN A 172 -7.67 -0.16 -17.30
C ASN A 172 -8.51 -0.33 -16.02
N ARG A 173 -8.99 -1.56 -15.75
CA ARG A 173 -9.84 -1.87 -14.57
C ARG A 173 -9.12 -1.71 -13.23
N GLU A 174 -7.81 -1.80 -13.23
CA GLU A 174 -6.97 -1.59 -12.06
C GLU A 174 -6.71 -0.11 -11.76
N GLY A 175 -7.34 0.80 -12.52
CA GLY A 175 -7.23 2.24 -12.36
C GLY A 175 -5.97 2.85 -12.95
N TYR A 176 -5.25 2.15 -13.81
CA TYR A 176 -4.07 2.71 -14.47
C TYR A 176 -4.42 3.32 -15.82
N ARG A 177 -4.18 4.63 -15.97
CA ARG A 177 -4.08 5.33 -17.24
C ARG A 177 -2.83 4.87 -17.97
N HIS A 178 -2.94 4.51 -19.22
CA HIS A 178 -1.83 4.12 -20.08
C HIS A 178 -1.51 5.27 -21.04
N TYR A 179 -0.26 5.70 -21.05
CA TYR A 179 0.26 6.71 -21.97
C TYR A 179 1.22 6.05 -22.93
N HIS A 180 1.00 6.24 -24.22
CA HIS A 180 1.75 5.58 -25.26
C HIS A 180 2.59 6.59 -26.07
N SER A 181 3.82 6.20 -26.38
CA SER A 181 4.64 6.90 -27.35
C SER A 181 4.23 6.57 -28.78
N ASP A 182 4.56 7.44 -29.72
CA ASP A 182 4.43 7.15 -31.13
C ASP A 182 5.58 6.21 -31.58
N PRO A 183 5.26 5.03 -32.16
CA PRO A 183 6.26 4.10 -32.65
C PRO A 183 7.12 4.65 -33.78
N ALA A 184 6.62 5.60 -34.58
CA ALA A 184 7.39 6.18 -35.68
C ALA A 184 8.63 6.92 -35.17
N TRP A 185 8.50 7.69 -34.09
CA TRP A 185 9.61 8.37 -33.45
C TRP A 185 10.53 7.39 -32.67
N CYS A 186 9.92 6.41 -32.00
CA CYS A 186 10.70 5.50 -31.15
C CYS A 186 11.58 4.54 -31.95
N ARG A 187 11.22 4.19 -33.18
CA ARG A 187 11.96 3.27 -34.04
C ARG A 187 13.41 3.71 -34.28
N THR A 188 13.64 5.00 -34.43
CA THR A 188 14.97 5.59 -34.67
C THR A 188 15.60 6.20 -33.43
N CYS A 189 14.96 6.04 -32.25
CA CYS A 189 15.41 6.65 -31.01
C CYS A 189 16.72 6.01 -30.50
N PRO A 190 17.77 6.80 -30.18
CA PRO A 190 19.06 6.29 -29.70
C PRO A 190 18.94 5.56 -28.35
N ARG A 191 17.88 5.84 -27.57
CA ARG A 191 17.63 5.20 -26.28
C ARG A 191 16.67 4.01 -26.34
N LEU A 192 16.30 3.55 -27.53
CA LEU A 192 15.28 2.49 -27.69
C LEU A 192 15.58 1.26 -26.83
N SER A 193 16.82 0.75 -26.88
CA SER A 193 17.23 -0.47 -26.18
C SER A 193 17.10 -0.41 -24.66
N THR A 194 17.23 0.79 -24.07
CA THR A 194 17.08 1.02 -22.62
C THR A 194 15.69 1.53 -22.25
N CYS A 195 14.87 1.93 -23.23
CA CYS A 195 13.54 2.52 -23.02
C CYS A 195 12.43 1.48 -23.06
N THR A 196 12.37 0.64 -24.10
CA THR A 196 11.31 -0.34 -24.26
C THR A 196 11.83 -1.62 -24.92
N ARG A 197 11.22 -2.77 -24.56
CA ARG A 197 11.43 -4.08 -25.19
C ARG A 197 10.24 -4.48 -26.08
N ASN A 198 9.31 -3.54 -26.29
CA ASN A 198 8.13 -3.80 -27.11
C ASN A 198 8.53 -3.95 -28.58
N GLN A 199 8.08 -5.05 -29.23
CA GLN A 199 8.39 -5.37 -30.63
C GLN A 199 7.85 -4.33 -31.61
N HIS A 200 6.80 -3.57 -31.20
CA HIS A 200 6.21 -2.49 -32.00
C HIS A 200 6.80 -1.12 -31.66
N TYR A 201 7.98 -1.06 -31.03
CA TYR A 201 8.69 0.17 -30.67
C TYR A 201 7.91 1.13 -29.78
N ARG A 202 6.85 0.66 -29.11
CA ARG A 202 5.98 1.49 -28.26
C ARG A 202 6.46 1.47 -26.80
N LYS A 203 6.68 2.66 -26.24
CA LYS A 203 6.84 2.83 -24.80
C LYS A 203 5.47 3.08 -24.16
N THR A 204 5.17 2.37 -23.10
CA THR A 204 4.01 2.64 -22.24
C THR A 204 4.48 3.11 -20.87
N VAL A 205 3.91 4.23 -20.41
CA VAL A 205 4.02 4.70 -19.02
C VAL A 205 2.64 4.69 -18.41
N THR A 206 2.52 4.25 -17.17
CA THR A 206 1.23 4.18 -16.48
C THR A 206 1.13 5.18 -15.35
N ARG A 207 -0.07 5.77 -15.13
CA ARG A 207 -0.41 6.65 -14.01
C ARG A 207 -1.73 6.18 -13.40
N HIS A 208 -1.76 5.96 -12.09
CA HIS A 208 -3.00 5.56 -11.44
C HIS A 208 -3.97 6.75 -11.37
N VAL A 209 -5.29 6.51 -11.43
CA VAL A 209 -6.32 7.57 -11.30
C VAL A 209 -6.20 8.36 -9.99
N TRP A 210 -5.60 7.76 -8.96
CA TRP A 210 -5.29 8.38 -7.67
C TRP A 210 -3.78 8.67 -7.47
N GLU A 211 -3.01 8.80 -8.56
CA GLU A 211 -1.57 9.06 -8.45
C GLU A 211 -1.29 10.41 -7.78
N ASP A 212 -2.16 11.42 -7.96
CA ASP A 212 -1.99 12.73 -7.33
C ASP A 212 -1.99 12.64 -5.79
N ALA A 213 -2.88 11.82 -5.23
CA ALA A 213 -2.89 11.57 -3.78
C ALA A 213 -1.59 10.88 -3.34
N LYS A 214 -1.11 9.92 -4.13
CA LYS A 214 0.12 9.21 -3.87
C LYS A 214 1.35 10.11 -3.92
N GLU A 215 1.42 11.00 -4.91
CA GLU A 215 2.49 12.00 -5.05
C GLU A 215 2.47 13.02 -3.89
N ARG A 216 1.28 13.44 -3.43
CA ARG A 216 1.17 14.31 -2.25
C ARG A 216 1.69 13.65 -0.99
N VAL A 217 1.33 12.39 -0.74
CA VAL A 217 1.82 11.61 0.40
C VAL A 217 3.34 11.41 0.33
N ASP A 218 3.89 11.13 -0.87
CA ASP A 218 5.35 11.00 -1.04
C ASP A 218 6.08 12.33 -0.75
N ARG A 219 5.56 13.46 -1.20
CA ARG A 219 6.12 14.79 -0.89
C ARG A 219 6.10 15.08 0.62
N ARG A 220 5.02 14.71 1.34
CA ARG A 220 4.92 14.86 2.80
C ARG A 220 6.03 14.11 3.53
N ARG A 221 6.39 12.93 3.07
CA ARG A 221 7.49 12.13 3.64
C ARG A 221 8.84 12.86 3.59
N LEU A 222 9.07 13.67 2.56
CA LEU A 222 10.32 14.41 2.36
C LEU A 222 10.37 15.72 3.16
N ALA A 223 9.23 16.24 3.56
CA ALA A 223 9.11 17.46 4.36
C ALA A 223 9.68 17.28 5.79
N PRO A 224 10.19 18.35 6.44
CA PRO A 224 10.74 18.26 7.80
C PRO A 224 9.75 17.67 8.82
N VAL A 225 8.47 18.05 8.75
CA VAL A 225 7.41 17.51 9.61
C VAL A 225 7.22 16.01 9.34
N GLY A 226 7.17 15.60 8.07
CA GLY A 226 7.02 14.19 7.70
C GLY A 226 8.19 13.33 8.17
N LYS A 227 9.41 13.81 8.05
CA LYS A 227 10.61 13.12 8.57
C LYS A 227 10.54 12.89 10.09
N ARG A 228 10.13 13.90 10.85
CA ARG A 228 9.94 13.76 12.32
C ARG A 228 8.84 12.76 12.66
N LEU A 229 7.69 12.85 12.00
CA LEU A 229 6.59 11.89 12.21
C LEU A 229 7.00 10.46 11.86
N TYR A 230 7.72 10.27 10.76
CA TYR A 230 8.19 8.95 10.36
C TYR A 230 9.22 8.37 11.35
N ALA A 231 10.15 9.20 11.82
CA ALA A 231 11.16 8.79 12.80
C ALA A 231 10.53 8.31 14.12
N ARG A 232 9.40 8.89 14.53
CA ARG A 232 8.67 8.50 15.75
C ARG A 232 8.16 7.04 15.74
N ARG A 233 8.04 6.40 14.59
CA ARG A 233 7.70 4.99 14.48
C ARG A 233 8.69 4.08 15.22
N LYS A 234 9.98 4.44 15.28
CA LYS A 234 11.01 3.68 16.00
C LYS A 234 10.72 3.61 17.50
N GLU A 235 10.20 4.70 18.06
CA GLU A 235 9.91 4.84 19.48
C GLU A 235 8.53 4.28 19.85
N THR A 236 7.64 4.12 18.87
CA THR A 236 6.26 3.68 19.07
C THR A 236 6.03 2.27 18.56
N VAL A 237 5.57 2.11 17.33
CA VAL A 237 5.15 0.81 16.78
C VAL A 237 6.31 -0.19 16.67
N GLU A 238 7.50 0.25 16.20
CA GLU A 238 8.65 -0.64 16.06
C GLU A 238 9.15 -1.09 17.43
N ARG A 239 9.22 -0.17 18.39
CA ARG A 239 9.54 -0.48 19.79
C ARG A 239 8.55 -1.45 20.41
N SER A 240 7.24 -1.24 20.18
CA SER A 240 6.19 -2.14 20.65
C SER A 240 6.38 -3.58 20.14
N PHE A 241 6.75 -3.76 18.87
CA PHE A 241 7.07 -5.10 18.34
C PHE A 241 8.36 -5.68 18.90
N ALA A 242 9.37 -4.86 19.15
CA ALA A 242 10.61 -5.31 19.78
C ALA A 242 10.35 -5.82 21.20
N ASP A 243 9.64 -5.04 22.02
CA ASP A 243 9.29 -5.39 23.39
C ASP A 243 8.38 -6.64 23.42
N ALA A 244 7.40 -6.75 22.52
CA ALA A 244 6.57 -7.95 22.39
C ALA A 244 7.40 -9.22 22.20
N LYS A 245 8.38 -9.17 21.31
CA LYS A 245 9.23 -10.33 20.99
C LYS A 245 10.25 -10.66 22.08
N GLN A 246 10.80 -9.65 22.73
CA GLN A 246 11.87 -9.84 23.72
C GLN A 246 11.34 -10.11 25.12
N LEU A 247 10.27 -9.42 25.54
CA LEU A 247 9.80 -9.41 26.91
C LEU A 247 8.50 -10.21 27.12
N HIS A 248 7.69 -10.37 26.07
CA HIS A 248 6.35 -10.95 26.18
C HIS A 248 6.18 -12.27 25.41
N GLY A 249 7.26 -12.90 24.98
CA GLY A 249 7.23 -14.19 24.29
C GLY A 249 6.48 -14.22 22.96
N TYR A 250 6.28 -13.05 22.33
CA TYR A 250 5.50 -12.87 21.10
C TYR A 250 6.31 -13.14 19.80
N ARG A 251 7.39 -13.92 19.92
CA ARG A 251 8.23 -14.29 18.76
C ARG A 251 7.60 -15.40 17.93
N TYR A 252 6.83 -16.27 18.58
CA TYR A 252 6.19 -17.43 17.97
C TYR A 252 4.70 -17.48 18.31
N ALA A 253 3.91 -18.03 17.38
CA ALA A 253 2.53 -18.40 17.66
C ALA A 253 2.52 -19.58 18.66
N ARG A 254 1.94 -19.38 19.83
CA ARG A 254 1.78 -20.41 20.86
C ARG A 254 0.43 -21.10 20.79
N MET A 255 -0.54 -20.43 20.14
CA MET A 255 -1.89 -20.90 19.93
C MET A 255 -2.14 -21.10 18.44
N ARG A 256 -3.00 -22.03 18.06
CA ARG A 256 -3.43 -22.28 16.70
C ARG A 256 -4.72 -21.55 16.40
N GLY A 257 -4.94 -21.26 15.12
CA GLY A 257 -6.12 -20.57 14.63
C GLY A 257 -6.07 -19.06 14.88
N ILE A 258 -6.83 -18.33 14.07
CA ILE A 258 -6.86 -16.88 14.11
C ILE A 258 -7.42 -16.32 15.44
N ALA A 259 -8.35 -17.06 16.07
CA ALA A 259 -8.91 -16.70 17.38
C ALA A 259 -7.83 -16.76 18.47
N GLY A 260 -7.10 -17.86 18.56
CA GLY A 260 -6.01 -18.03 19.52
C GLY A 260 -4.89 -17.03 19.31
N MET A 261 -4.49 -16.77 18.04
CA MET A 261 -3.51 -15.74 17.75
C MET A 261 -3.97 -14.34 18.12
N ARG A 262 -5.26 -14.02 17.93
CA ARG A 262 -5.84 -12.74 18.37
C ARG A 262 -5.77 -12.60 19.89
N GLU A 263 -6.11 -13.64 20.63
CA GLU A 263 -6.00 -13.66 22.09
C GLU A 263 -4.57 -13.44 22.56
N GLN A 264 -3.60 -14.18 22.01
CA GLN A 264 -2.18 -13.99 22.32
C GLN A 264 -1.72 -12.55 22.05
N ALA A 265 -2.14 -11.96 20.94
CA ALA A 265 -1.79 -10.59 20.56
C ALA A 265 -2.39 -9.56 21.53
N LEU A 266 -3.66 -9.73 21.91
CA LEU A 266 -4.35 -8.85 22.86
C LEU A 266 -3.73 -8.93 24.26
N LEU A 267 -3.44 -10.13 24.77
CA LEU A 267 -2.76 -10.31 26.06
C LEU A 267 -1.38 -9.61 26.05
N CYS A 268 -0.61 -9.80 24.99
CA CYS A 268 0.67 -9.13 24.83
C CYS A 268 0.54 -7.59 24.80
N ALA A 269 -0.45 -7.06 24.08
CA ALA A 269 -0.71 -5.62 24.01
C ALA A 269 -1.15 -5.06 25.36
N THR A 270 -2.03 -5.77 26.07
CA THR A 270 -2.50 -5.41 27.42
C THR A 270 -1.33 -5.33 28.39
N ALA A 271 -0.46 -6.34 28.46
CA ALA A 271 0.71 -6.32 29.33
C ALA A 271 1.64 -5.13 29.04
N GLN A 272 1.88 -4.81 27.75
CA GLN A 272 2.67 -3.65 27.37
C GLN A 272 2.01 -2.33 27.80
N ASN A 273 0.69 -2.19 27.60
CA ASN A 273 -0.04 -0.99 27.99
C ASN A 273 -0.06 -0.79 29.50
N LEU A 274 -0.35 -1.84 30.27
CA LEU A 274 -0.30 -1.79 31.75
C LEU A 274 1.07 -1.34 32.26
N LYS A 275 2.17 -1.89 31.72
CA LYS A 275 3.51 -1.45 32.04
C LYS A 275 3.74 0.03 31.76
N LYS A 276 3.29 0.53 30.61
CA LYS A 276 3.45 1.95 30.24
C LYS A 276 2.61 2.86 31.12
N MET A 277 1.41 2.45 31.47
CA MET A 277 0.53 3.20 32.39
C MET A 277 1.15 3.28 33.78
N ALA A 278 1.69 2.17 34.30
CA ALA A 278 2.36 2.16 35.61
C ALA A 278 3.66 3.00 35.66
N LEU A 279 4.31 3.21 34.51
CA LEU A 279 5.52 4.06 34.44
C LEU A 279 5.19 5.55 34.21
N ALA A 280 3.96 5.86 33.85
CA ALA A 280 3.50 7.23 33.60
C ALA A 280 2.72 7.82 34.79
N ALA A 281 2.32 6.98 35.76
CA ALA A 281 1.71 7.37 37.02
C ALA A 281 2.78 7.78 38.03
#